data_d920eeb1ff9e4c1503051b8454c5485c
#
_entry.id   d920eeb1ff9e4c1503051b8454c5485c
#
_cell.length_a   1.000
_cell.length_b   1.000
_cell.length_c   1.000
_cell.angle_alpha   90.00
_cell.angle_beta   90.00
_cell.angle_gamma   90.00
#
_symmetry.space_group_name_H-M   'P 1'
#
loop_
_entity.id
_entity.type
_entity.pdbx_description
1 polymer ?
#
loop_
_entity_poly.entity_id
_entity_poly.type
_entity_poly.pdbx_seq_one_letter_code
_entity_poly.pdbx_strand_id
1 'polypeptide(L)'
;MKNSRQYSENVHKLYRRLKSEYAKPQKVQYNDILQAMVYAIISEHNTIDQTECAFRRLSEYFVDFNELRLSQTDEIAEVLGQDTALAPDIASRLTAALGSVFNMYNTVSLETLRTIGKRQAKQVLAKVEAVSDFVVDYCMLTSLAGHAIPLTAKTTEYLKKEALVHPQADQQEIQGFLTRQIPAKDAYQFYALLRAHTEPDKSSMLKKKTVRKPKTTKRAKT
;
A
#
# COMPACT_ATOMS: atom_id res chain seq x y z
N MET A 1 -3.21 -24.11 -2.45
CA MET A 1 -1.74 -24.24 -2.61
C MET A 1 -1.26 -25.57 -2.05
N LYS A 2 -0.58 -26.41 -2.84
CA LYS A 2 0.16 -27.56 -2.33
C LYS A 2 1.25 -27.04 -1.37
N ASN A 3 1.58 -27.78 -0.28
CA ASN A 3 2.54 -27.37 0.76
C ASN A 3 2.13 -26.15 1.62
N SER A 4 0.85 -25.91 1.79
CA SER A 4 0.30 -24.78 2.57
C SER A 4 0.92 -24.61 3.97
N ARG A 5 1.25 -25.72 4.67
CA ARG A 5 1.85 -25.68 6.01
C ARG A 5 3.25 -25.05 6.00
N GLN A 6 4.11 -25.46 5.05
CA GLN A 6 5.47 -24.94 4.92
C GLN A 6 5.45 -23.42 4.60
N TYR A 7 4.61 -23.01 3.67
CA TYR A 7 4.45 -21.57 3.34
C TYR A 7 3.93 -20.78 4.54
N SER A 8 2.97 -21.32 5.29
CA SER A 8 2.47 -20.70 6.53
C SER A 8 3.59 -20.46 7.55
N GLU A 9 4.40 -21.48 7.85
CA GLU A 9 5.54 -21.34 8.74
C GLU A 9 6.55 -20.31 8.27
N ASN A 10 6.84 -20.28 6.98
CA ASN A 10 7.76 -19.32 6.35
C ASN A 10 7.24 -17.88 6.46
N VAL A 11 5.96 -17.63 6.18
CA VAL A 11 5.33 -16.30 6.33
C VAL A 11 5.38 -15.82 7.77
N HIS A 12 5.10 -16.68 8.74
CA HIS A 12 5.20 -16.32 10.16
C HIS A 12 6.65 -16.05 10.60
N LYS A 13 7.64 -16.78 10.06
CA LYS A 13 9.08 -16.50 10.29
C LYS A 13 9.46 -15.16 9.70
N LEU A 14 9.04 -14.88 8.46
CA LEU A 14 9.25 -13.56 7.82
C LEU A 14 8.67 -12.45 8.69
N TYR A 15 7.41 -12.55 9.09
CA TYR A 15 6.76 -11.50 9.87
C TYR A 15 7.47 -11.23 11.20
N ARG A 16 7.92 -12.28 11.89
CA ARG A 16 8.73 -12.13 13.11
C ARG A 16 10.06 -11.42 12.85
N ARG A 17 10.74 -11.78 11.74
CA ARG A 17 11.98 -11.13 11.31
C ARG A 17 11.75 -9.65 11.02
N LEU A 18 10.75 -9.32 10.22
CA LEU A 18 10.41 -7.92 9.90
C LEU A 18 10.13 -7.09 11.15
N LYS A 19 9.39 -7.63 12.12
CA LYS A 19 9.16 -6.94 13.42
C LYS A 19 10.43 -6.73 14.24
N SER A 20 11.45 -7.58 14.08
CA SER A 20 12.73 -7.38 14.76
C SER A 20 13.63 -6.36 14.10
N GLU A 21 13.61 -6.29 12.76
CA GLU A 21 14.48 -5.43 11.95
C GLU A 21 13.96 -3.99 11.83
N TYR A 22 12.63 -3.82 11.83
CA TYR A 22 11.98 -2.54 11.58
C TYR A 22 11.26 -2.01 12.82
N ALA A 23 11.13 -0.68 12.91
CA ALA A 23 10.26 -0.05 13.89
C ALA A 23 8.79 -0.34 13.57
N LYS A 24 7.93 -0.27 14.58
CA LYS A 24 6.49 -0.44 14.38
C LYS A 24 5.98 0.72 13.54
N PRO A 25 5.39 0.48 12.35
CA PRO A 25 4.83 1.54 11.53
C PRO A 25 3.61 2.17 12.22
N GLN A 26 3.48 3.48 12.08
CA GLN A 26 2.24 4.15 12.47
C GLN A 26 1.14 3.79 11.48
N LYS A 27 -0.04 3.43 11.99
CA LYS A 27 -1.18 3.12 11.13
C LYS A 27 -1.68 4.40 10.49
N VAL A 28 -1.60 4.47 9.16
CA VAL A 28 -2.25 5.54 8.40
C VAL A 28 -3.74 5.28 8.39
N GLN A 29 -4.53 6.34 8.64
CA GLN A 29 -5.97 6.29 8.60
C GLN A 29 -6.46 7.54 7.88
N TYR A 30 -7.18 7.34 6.79
CA TYR A 30 -7.73 8.43 6.01
C TYR A 30 -9.16 8.75 6.46
N ASN A 31 -9.44 10.04 6.64
CA ASN A 31 -10.79 10.51 6.92
C ASN A 31 -11.68 10.43 5.68
N ASP A 32 -11.10 10.61 4.50
CA ASP A 32 -11.75 10.48 3.21
C ASP A 32 -11.24 9.24 2.45
N ILE A 33 -12.16 8.41 1.96
CA ILE A 33 -11.84 7.20 1.19
C ILE A 33 -11.23 7.56 -0.18
N LEU A 34 -11.65 8.68 -0.78
CA LEU A 34 -11.04 9.18 -2.02
C LEU A 34 -9.56 9.50 -1.84
N GLN A 35 -9.20 10.13 -0.72
CA GLN A 35 -7.82 10.41 -0.39
C GLN A 35 -6.98 9.13 -0.35
N ALA A 36 -7.51 8.06 0.25
CA ALA A 36 -6.85 6.76 0.26
C ALA A 36 -6.74 6.17 -1.15
N MET A 37 -7.77 6.33 -1.99
CA MET A 37 -7.79 5.82 -3.36
C MET A 37 -6.76 6.55 -4.23
N VAL A 38 -6.73 7.88 -4.21
CA VAL A 38 -5.75 8.69 -4.94
C VAL A 38 -4.32 8.35 -4.51
N TYR A 39 -4.07 8.29 -3.20
CA TYR A 39 -2.78 7.86 -2.66
C TYR A 39 -2.39 6.46 -3.14
N ALA A 40 -3.32 5.51 -3.14
CA ALA A 40 -3.05 4.13 -3.56
C ALA A 40 -2.73 4.02 -5.06
N ILE A 41 -3.44 4.77 -5.92
CA ILE A 41 -3.16 4.78 -7.37
C ILE A 41 -1.72 5.24 -7.64
N ILE A 42 -1.25 6.29 -6.97
CA ILE A 42 0.13 6.76 -7.07
C ILE A 42 1.10 5.70 -6.52
N SER A 43 0.74 5.13 -5.38
CA SER A 43 1.57 4.26 -4.56
C SER A 43 1.86 2.88 -5.17
N GLU A 44 1.04 2.41 -6.09
CA GLU A 44 1.14 1.07 -6.67
C GLU A 44 2.48 0.82 -7.39
N HIS A 45 3.01 1.85 -8.06
CA HIS A 45 4.23 1.78 -8.86
C HIS A 45 5.40 2.59 -8.31
N ASN A 46 5.16 3.38 -7.26
CA ASN A 46 6.14 4.29 -6.66
C ASN A 46 6.57 3.83 -5.27
N THR A 47 7.73 4.26 -4.81
CA THR A 47 8.16 4.09 -3.41
C THR A 47 7.28 4.94 -2.48
N ILE A 48 7.33 4.67 -1.19
CA ILE A 48 6.59 5.45 -0.19
C ILE A 48 6.96 6.93 -0.28
N ASP A 49 8.28 7.25 -0.32
CA ASP A 49 8.77 8.63 -0.39
C ASP A 49 8.30 9.36 -1.67
N GLN A 50 8.38 8.68 -2.83
CA GLN A 50 7.88 9.24 -4.09
C GLN A 50 6.38 9.50 -4.04
N THR A 51 5.62 8.55 -3.48
CA THR A 51 4.18 8.66 -3.32
C THR A 51 3.79 9.84 -2.44
N GLU A 52 4.47 10.00 -1.29
CA GLU A 52 4.21 11.12 -0.37
C GLU A 52 4.53 12.47 -1.02
N CYS A 53 5.63 12.56 -1.78
CA CYS A 53 5.97 13.77 -2.51
C CYS A 53 4.94 14.10 -3.59
N ALA A 54 4.57 13.12 -4.43
CA ALA A 54 3.60 13.31 -5.51
C ALA A 54 2.21 13.65 -4.96
N PHE A 55 1.76 12.94 -3.92
CA PHE A 55 0.47 13.20 -3.28
C PHE A 55 0.40 14.60 -2.66
N ARG A 56 1.49 15.06 -2.02
CA ARG A 56 1.57 16.41 -1.48
C ARG A 56 1.49 17.46 -2.59
N ARG A 57 2.23 17.30 -3.71
CA ARG A 57 2.15 18.21 -4.86
C ARG A 57 0.72 18.34 -5.39
N LEU A 58 0.01 17.22 -5.57
CA LEU A 58 -1.40 17.24 -5.96
C LEU A 58 -2.27 18.01 -4.96
N SER A 59 -2.06 17.77 -3.65
CA SER A 59 -2.85 18.41 -2.59
C SER A 59 -2.55 19.90 -2.41
N GLU A 60 -1.37 20.37 -2.83
CA GLU A 60 -0.97 21.79 -2.81
C GLU A 60 -1.43 22.52 -4.07
N TYR A 61 -1.56 21.83 -5.19
CA TYR A 61 -1.90 22.41 -6.49
C TYR A 61 -3.42 22.46 -6.72
N PHE A 62 -4.13 21.36 -6.47
CA PHE A 62 -5.57 21.26 -6.68
C PHE A 62 -6.34 21.55 -5.39
N VAL A 63 -7.40 22.36 -5.51
CA VAL A 63 -8.25 22.73 -4.38
C VAL A 63 -9.00 21.53 -3.81
N ASP A 64 -9.50 20.65 -4.69
CA ASP A 64 -10.23 19.45 -4.33
C ASP A 64 -10.13 18.34 -5.40
N PHE A 65 -10.70 17.18 -5.12
CA PHE A 65 -10.72 16.06 -6.06
C PHE A 65 -11.64 16.27 -7.27
N ASN A 66 -12.56 17.21 -7.21
CA ASN A 66 -13.39 17.54 -8.37
C ASN A 66 -12.63 18.40 -9.38
N GLU A 67 -11.79 19.33 -8.91
CA GLU A 67 -10.85 20.05 -9.77
C GLU A 67 -9.86 19.07 -10.41
N LEU A 68 -9.23 18.21 -9.62
CA LEU A 68 -8.33 17.15 -10.12
C LEU A 68 -9.01 16.29 -11.21
N ARG A 69 -10.28 15.92 -11.03
CA ARG A 69 -11.05 15.13 -12.00
C ARG A 69 -11.24 15.86 -13.33
N LEU A 70 -11.40 17.19 -13.31
CA LEU A 70 -11.70 18.02 -14.48
C LEU A 70 -10.44 18.50 -15.20
N SER A 71 -9.27 18.40 -14.57
CA SER A 71 -8.00 18.88 -15.14
C SER A 71 -7.51 17.97 -16.26
N GLN A 72 -6.65 18.53 -17.12
CA GLN A 72 -6.03 17.79 -18.20
C GLN A 72 -5.01 16.78 -17.65
N THR A 73 -4.92 15.62 -18.27
CA THR A 73 -3.99 14.56 -17.83
C THR A 73 -2.53 15.01 -17.90
N ASP A 74 -2.17 15.85 -18.87
CA ASP A 74 -0.81 16.37 -19.00
C ASP A 74 -0.46 17.32 -17.84
N GLU A 75 -1.40 18.17 -17.43
CA GLU A 75 -1.25 19.05 -16.27
C GLU A 75 -1.06 18.24 -14.97
N ILE A 76 -1.88 17.22 -14.78
CA ILE A 76 -1.76 16.33 -13.62
C ILE A 76 -0.40 15.61 -13.62
N ALA A 77 0.06 15.15 -14.80
CA ALA A 77 1.35 14.49 -14.93
C ALA A 77 2.53 15.41 -14.60
N GLU A 78 2.45 16.70 -15.01
CA GLU A 78 3.46 17.72 -14.65
C GLU A 78 3.50 17.95 -13.14
N VAL A 79 2.32 18.07 -12.49
CA VAL A 79 2.21 18.26 -11.04
C VAL A 79 2.73 17.04 -10.26
N LEU A 80 2.46 15.82 -10.74
CA LEU A 80 3.02 14.60 -10.16
C LEU A 80 4.56 14.63 -10.17
N GLY A 81 5.17 15.22 -11.20
CA GLY A 81 6.61 15.43 -11.32
C GLY A 81 7.36 14.27 -11.95
N GLN A 82 8.55 14.56 -12.48
CA GLN A 82 9.40 13.61 -13.23
C GLN A 82 9.96 12.46 -12.37
N ASP A 83 10.00 12.63 -11.07
CA ASP A 83 10.42 11.61 -10.10
C ASP A 83 9.32 10.58 -9.79
N THR A 84 8.11 10.82 -10.26
CA THR A 84 6.98 9.88 -10.16
C THR A 84 7.00 8.92 -11.35
N ALA A 85 7.22 7.63 -11.06
CA ALA A 85 7.17 6.62 -12.11
C ALA A 85 5.78 6.55 -12.74
N LEU A 86 5.71 6.48 -14.08
CA LEU A 86 4.47 6.38 -14.83
C LEU A 86 3.50 7.56 -14.60
N ALA A 87 4.00 8.79 -14.40
CA ALA A 87 3.17 9.96 -14.12
C ALA A 87 2.02 10.16 -15.14
N PRO A 88 2.19 10.03 -16.47
CA PRO A 88 1.09 10.12 -17.43
C PRO A 88 0.01 9.03 -17.26
N ASP A 89 0.42 7.78 -16.97
CA ASP A 89 -0.52 6.69 -16.71
C ASP A 89 -1.29 6.92 -15.41
N ILE A 90 -0.60 7.34 -14.35
CA ILE A 90 -1.21 7.69 -13.07
C ILE A 90 -2.22 8.83 -13.24
N ALA A 91 -1.88 9.88 -13.99
CA ALA A 91 -2.78 11.01 -14.28
C ALA A 91 -4.05 10.53 -14.97
N SER A 92 -3.92 9.70 -16.01
CA SER A 92 -5.06 9.10 -16.72
C SER A 92 -5.92 8.24 -15.81
N ARG A 93 -5.30 7.43 -14.95
CA ARG A 93 -6.01 6.58 -13.98
C ARG A 93 -6.73 7.40 -12.90
N LEU A 94 -6.14 8.49 -12.43
CA LEU A 94 -6.76 9.40 -11.47
C LEU A 94 -8.03 10.04 -12.04
N THR A 95 -7.97 10.60 -13.26
CA THR A 95 -9.13 11.21 -13.92
C THR A 95 -10.22 10.19 -14.20
N ALA A 96 -9.88 8.99 -14.69
CA ALA A 96 -10.82 7.90 -14.95
C ALA A 96 -11.49 7.43 -13.65
N ALA A 97 -10.73 7.19 -12.58
CA ALA A 97 -11.27 6.74 -11.30
C ALA A 97 -12.20 7.78 -10.67
N LEU A 98 -11.78 9.05 -10.61
CA LEU A 98 -12.61 10.14 -10.06
C LEU A 98 -13.85 10.39 -10.92
N GLY A 99 -13.73 10.31 -12.25
CA GLY A 99 -14.85 10.39 -13.19
C GLY A 99 -15.85 9.25 -12.97
N SER A 100 -15.37 8.02 -12.80
CA SER A 100 -16.18 6.85 -12.49
C SER A 100 -16.94 7.01 -11.19
N VAL A 101 -16.30 7.53 -10.13
CA VAL A 101 -16.96 7.83 -8.84
C VAL A 101 -18.06 8.87 -9.03
N PHE A 102 -17.79 9.95 -9.75
CA PHE A 102 -18.79 10.98 -10.03
C PHE A 102 -19.97 10.43 -10.81
N ASN A 103 -19.73 9.59 -11.82
CA ASN A 103 -20.80 8.95 -12.61
C ASN A 103 -21.68 8.01 -11.79
N MET A 104 -21.10 7.35 -10.78
CA MET A 104 -21.88 6.45 -9.89
C MET A 104 -22.73 7.21 -8.87
N TYR A 105 -22.29 8.36 -8.39
CA TYR A 105 -22.90 9.01 -7.22
C TYR A 105 -23.34 10.46 -7.47
N ASN A 106 -23.10 11.04 -8.65
CA ASN A 106 -23.26 12.46 -8.97
C ASN A 106 -22.50 13.41 -8.01
N THR A 107 -21.50 12.87 -7.35
CA THR A 107 -20.60 13.59 -6.44
C THR A 107 -19.25 12.86 -6.39
N VAL A 108 -18.18 13.62 -6.16
CA VAL A 108 -16.84 13.05 -5.98
C VAL A 108 -16.68 12.67 -4.51
N SER A 109 -17.37 11.59 -4.09
CA SER A 109 -17.35 11.09 -2.71
C SER A 109 -17.62 9.59 -2.66
N LEU A 110 -16.92 8.90 -1.77
CA LEU A 110 -17.09 7.47 -1.47
C LEU A 110 -17.57 7.22 -0.02
N GLU A 111 -17.99 8.27 0.71
CA GLU A 111 -18.34 8.15 2.12
C GLU A 111 -19.53 7.20 2.39
N THR A 112 -20.41 7.03 1.41
CA THR A 112 -21.50 6.03 1.48
C THR A 112 -20.97 4.60 1.69
N LEU A 113 -19.72 4.30 1.31
CA LEU A 113 -19.13 2.98 1.53
C LEU A 113 -18.90 2.67 3.02
N ARG A 114 -18.90 3.66 3.90
CA ARG A 114 -18.79 3.44 5.35
C ARG A 114 -20.07 2.90 5.96
N THR A 115 -21.21 3.15 5.31
CA THR A 115 -22.54 2.77 5.82
C THR A 115 -23.00 1.40 5.34
N ILE A 116 -22.31 0.83 4.34
CA ILE A 116 -22.60 -0.50 3.79
C ILE A 116 -21.61 -1.55 4.32
N GLY A 117 -21.97 -2.81 4.21
CA GLY A 117 -21.11 -3.91 4.67
C GLY A 117 -19.78 -3.98 3.88
N LYS A 118 -18.70 -4.39 4.54
CA LYS A 118 -17.33 -4.45 3.97
C LYS A 118 -17.25 -5.21 2.65
N ARG A 119 -18.01 -6.31 2.51
CA ARG A 119 -18.06 -7.08 1.27
C ARG A 119 -18.64 -6.26 0.12
N GLN A 120 -19.72 -5.54 0.39
CA GLN A 120 -20.36 -4.69 -0.61
C GLN A 120 -19.48 -3.49 -0.95
N ALA A 121 -18.86 -2.85 0.05
CA ALA A 121 -17.90 -1.76 -0.17
C ALA A 121 -16.72 -2.19 -1.07
N LYS A 122 -16.16 -3.39 -0.82
CA LYS A 122 -15.12 -3.97 -1.69
C LYS A 122 -15.61 -4.17 -3.11
N GLN A 123 -16.83 -4.67 -3.31
CA GLN A 123 -17.41 -4.87 -4.64
C GLN A 123 -17.67 -3.55 -5.39
N VAL A 124 -18.04 -2.49 -4.67
CA VAL A 124 -18.21 -1.16 -5.26
C VAL A 124 -16.86 -0.58 -5.67
N LEU A 125 -15.85 -0.62 -4.80
CA LEU A 125 -14.50 -0.15 -5.13
C LEU A 125 -13.93 -0.88 -6.35
N ALA A 126 -14.15 -2.19 -6.47
CA ALA A 126 -13.69 -2.99 -7.62
C ALA A 126 -14.41 -2.65 -8.94
N LYS A 127 -15.51 -1.89 -8.90
CA LYS A 127 -16.23 -1.42 -10.12
C LYS A 127 -15.79 -0.02 -10.55
N VAL A 128 -15.02 0.69 -9.74
CA VAL A 128 -14.46 1.98 -10.12
C VAL A 128 -13.46 1.77 -11.24
N GLU A 129 -13.58 2.53 -12.31
CA GLU A 129 -12.70 2.44 -13.47
C GLU A 129 -11.25 2.73 -13.09
N ALA A 130 -10.29 2.07 -13.73
CA ALA A 130 -8.85 2.22 -13.53
C ALA A 130 -8.34 1.92 -12.09
N VAL A 131 -9.17 1.31 -11.24
CA VAL A 131 -8.81 0.89 -9.89
C VAL A 131 -8.40 -0.59 -9.89
N SER A 132 -7.18 -0.86 -9.43
CA SER A 132 -6.62 -2.22 -9.33
C SER A 132 -6.99 -2.92 -8.01
N ASP A 133 -6.77 -4.22 -7.92
CA ASP A 133 -6.91 -4.99 -6.67
C ASP A 133 -6.05 -4.41 -5.54
N PHE A 134 -4.85 -3.87 -5.86
CA PHE A 134 -4.00 -3.18 -4.87
C PHE A 134 -4.71 -1.97 -4.27
N VAL A 135 -5.30 -1.12 -5.11
CA VAL A 135 -6.02 0.09 -4.67
C VAL A 135 -7.25 -0.27 -3.83
N VAL A 136 -8.03 -1.26 -4.29
CA VAL A 136 -9.19 -1.77 -3.53
C VAL A 136 -8.76 -2.22 -2.14
N ASP A 137 -7.75 -3.07 -2.06
CA ASP A 137 -7.31 -3.63 -0.77
C ASP A 137 -6.66 -2.57 0.13
N TYR A 138 -5.99 -1.57 -0.45
CA TYR A 138 -5.44 -0.45 0.31
C TYR A 138 -6.56 0.39 0.94
N CYS A 139 -7.60 0.74 0.19
CA CYS A 139 -8.78 1.45 0.72
C CYS A 139 -9.49 0.63 1.80
N MET A 140 -9.65 -0.68 1.58
CA MET A 140 -10.24 -1.57 2.58
C MET A 140 -9.43 -1.59 3.88
N LEU A 141 -8.10 -1.66 3.78
CA LEU A 141 -7.20 -1.76 4.94
C LEU A 141 -7.12 -0.45 5.74
N THR A 142 -7.05 0.69 5.05
CA THR A 142 -6.72 2.00 5.64
C THR A 142 -7.96 2.83 6.00
N SER A 143 -9.07 2.70 5.25
CA SER A 143 -10.24 3.57 5.40
C SER A 143 -11.50 2.84 5.83
N LEU A 144 -11.65 1.55 5.49
CA LEU A 144 -12.88 0.78 5.71
C LEU A 144 -12.74 -0.31 6.77
N ALA A 145 -11.63 -0.31 7.51
CA ALA A 145 -11.31 -1.32 8.53
C ALA A 145 -11.48 -2.77 8.04
N GLY A 146 -11.21 -3.00 6.76
CA GLY A 146 -11.25 -4.31 6.12
C GLY A 146 -10.03 -5.15 6.47
N HIS A 147 -10.18 -6.47 6.35
CA HIS A 147 -9.05 -7.39 6.46
C HIS A 147 -8.51 -7.67 5.05
N ALA A 148 -7.51 -6.89 4.64
CA ALA A 148 -6.86 -6.97 3.34
C ALA A 148 -5.35 -6.78 3.51
N ILE A 149 -4.59 -7.30 2.56
CA ILE A 149 -3.12 -7.12 2.48
C ILE A 149 -2.80 -6.70 1.05
N PRO A 150 -2.66 -5.39 0.80
CA PRO A 150 -2.33 -4.88 -0.53
C PRO A 150 -0.98 -5.41 -0.99
N LEU A 151 -0.88 -5.86 -2.24
CA LEU A 151 0.34 -6.41 -2.81
C LEU A 151 0.73 -5.66 -4.08
N THR A 152 1.91 -5.04 -4.08
CA THR A 152 2.52 -4.51 -5.30
C THR A 152 3.19 -5.64 -6.10
N ALA A 153 3.53 -5.38 -7.36
CA ALA A 153 4.30 -6.32 -8.17
C ALA A 153 5.62 -6.71 -7.47
N LYS A 154 6.34 -5.74 -6.89
CA LYS A 154 7.60 -5.95 -6.16
C LYS A 154 7.42 -6.86 -4.94
N THR A 155 6.37 -6.64 -4.16
CA THR A 155 6.08 -7.49 -2.98
C THR A 155 5.69 -8.90 -3.39
N THR A 156 4.92 -9.04 -4.46
CA THR A 156 4.53 -10.35 -5.03
C THR A 156 5.74 -11.12 -5.55
N GLU A 157 6.61 -10.47 -6.30
CA GLU A 157 7.85 -11.06 -6.80
C GLU A 157 8.76 -11.52 -5.66
N TYR A 158 8.95 -10.67 -4.63
CA TYR A 158 9.71 -11.02 -3.44
C TYR A 158 9.15 -12.26 -2.74
N LEU A 159 7.84 -12.33 -2.52
CA LEU A 159 7.20 -13.48 -1.87
C LEU A 159 7.42 -14.78 -2.64
N LYS A 160 7.37 -14.73 -3.98
CA LYS A 160 7.65 -15.87 -4.86
C LYS A 160 9.13 -16.28 -4.83
N LYS A 161 10.04 -15.31 -4.95
CA LYS A 161 11.49 -15.52 -4.94
C LYS A 161 11.99 -16.15 -3.65
N GLU A 162 11.46 -15.72 -2.51
CA GLU A 162 11.82 -16.23 -1.20
C GLU A 162 11.06 -17.53 -0.81
N ALA A 163 10.37 -18.15 -1.77
CA ALA A 163 9.57 -19.37 -1.55
C ALA A 163 8.61 -19.25 -0.33
N LEU A 164 8.00 -18.08 -0.18
CA LEU A 164 7.01 -17.78 0.86
C LEU A 164 5.58 -18.12 0.41
N VAL A 165 5.42 -18.23 -0.90
CA VAL A 165 4.18 -18.61 -1.59
C VAL A 165 4.51 -19.52 -2.78
N HIS A 166 3.50 -20.15 -3.36
CA HIS A 166 3.71 -20.98 -4.54
C HIS A 166 4.13 -20.11 -5.74
N PRO A 167 5.18 -20.47 -6.51
CA PRO A 167 5.71 -19.63 -7.58
C PRO A 167 4.70 -19.35 -8.71
N GLN A 168 3.76 -20.27 -8.94
CA GLN A 168 2.72 -20.15 -9.97
C GLN A 168 1.40 -19.55 -9.41
N ALA A 169 1.34 -19.19 -8.11
CA ALA A 169 0.14 -18.58 -7.56
C ALA A 169 -0.09 -17.21 -8.18
N ASP A 170 -1.33 -16.92 -8.52
CA ASP A 170 -1.73 -15.56 -8.92
C ASP A 170 -1.84 -14.61 -7.71
N GLN A 171 -2.04 -13.34 -7.98
CA GLN A 171 -2.08 -12.32 -6.95
C GLN A 171 -3.25 -12.52 -5.97
N GLN A 172 -4.42 -12.94 -6.45
CA GLN A 172 -5.59 -13.16 -5.62
C GLN A 172 -5.40 -14.38 -4.71
N GLU A 173 -4.78 -15.46 -5.22
CA GLU A 173 -4.42 -16.63 -4.41
C GLU A 173 -3.43 -16.26 -3.30
N ILE A 174 -2.42 -15.45 -3.61
CA ILE A 174 -1.42 -14.97 -2.63
C ILE A 174 -2.11 -14.11 -1.57
N GLN A 175 -2.90 -13.15 -1.96
CA GLN A 175 -3.70 -12.30 -1.06
C GLN A 175 -4.59 -13.13 -0.14
N GLY A 176 -5.38 -14.05 -0.71
CA GLY A 176 -6.24 -14.93 0.05
C GLY A 176 -5.48 -15.84 1.01
N PHE A 177 -4.28 -16.28 0.64
CA PHE A 177 -3.40 -17.04 1.51
C PHE A 177 -2.89 -16.17 2.67
N LEU A 178 -2.30 -15.01 2.39
CA LEU A 178 -1.74 -14.11 3.40
C LEU A 178 -2.81 -13.63 4.39
N THR A 179 -4.00 -13.30 3.91
CA THR A 179 -5.12 -12.89 4.76
C THR A 179 -5.54 -13.98 5.76
N ARG A 180 -5.39 -15.25 5.40
CA ARG A 180 -5.62 -16.37 6.34
C ARG A 180 -4.48 -16.54 7.35
N GLN A 181 -3.23 -16.18 6.99
CA GLN A 181 -2.07 -16.34 7.87
C GLN A 181 -1.87 -15.18 8.84
N ILE A 182 -2.20 -13.98 8.44
CA ILE A 182 -1.97 -12.74 9.21
C ILE A 182 -3.31 -12.25 9.77
N PRO A 183 -3.47 -12.15 11.10
CA PRO A 183 -4.70 -11.64 11.71
C PRO A 183 -5.02 -10.20 11.29
N ALA A 184 -6.30 -9.84 11.24
CA ALA A 184 -6.75 -8.51 10.82
C ALA A 184 -6.09 -7.36 11.61
N LYS A 185 -5.85 -7.54 12.91
CA LYS A 185 -5.16 -6.55 13.76
C LYS A 185 -3.72 -6.27 13.35
N ASP A 186 -3.08 -7.25 12.70
CA ASP A 186 -1.68 -7.20 12.28
C ASP A 186 -1.52 -6.91 10.79
N ALA A 187 -2.61 -6.90 10.01
CA ALA A 187 -2.60 -6.77 8.55
C ALA A 187 -1.89 -5.50 8.08
N TYR A 188 -2.20 -4.35 8.68
CA TYR A 188 -1.53 -3.09 8.33
C TYR A 188 -0.03 -3.13 8.66
N GLN A 189 0.34 -3.63 9.83
CA GLN A 189 1.75 -3.72 10.22
C GLN A 189 2.51 -4.66 9.29
N PHE A 190 1.92 -5.80 8.95
CA PHE A 190 2.54 -6.75 8.01
C PHE A 190 2.74 -6.11 6.63
N TYR A 191 1.68 -5.48 6.07
CA TYR A 191 1.74 -4.76 4.80
C TYR A 191 2.86 -3.72 4.78
N ALA A 192 2.86 -2.81 5.77
CA ALA A 192 3.81 -1.71 5.80
C ALA A 192 5.26 -2.19 5.96
N LEU A 193 5.49 -3.21 6.80
CA LEU A 193 6.82 -3.79 7.00
C LEU A 193 7.29 -4.57 5.76
N LEU A 194 6.41 -5.33 5.11
CA LEU A 194 6.73 -6.06 3.90
C LEU A 194 7.10 -5.08 2.78
N ARG A 195 6.32 -4.02 2.63
CA ARG A 195 6.57 -2.98 1.64
C ARG A 195 7.91 -2.28 1.88
N ALA A 196 8.17 -1.82 3.11
CA ALA A 196 9.45 -1.21 3.48
C ALA A 196 10.66 -2.14 3.26
N HIS A 197 10.45 -3.46 3.35
CA HIS A 197 11.50 -4.45 3.12
C HIS A 197 11.79 -4.68 1.63
N THR A 198 10.78 -4.58 0.79
CA THR A 198 10.89 -4.84 -0.65
C THR A 198 11.20 -3.59 -1.48
N GLU A 199 11.07 -2.40 -0.91
CA GLU A 199 11.42 -1.14 -1.54
C GLU A 199 12.81 -0.69 -1.04
N PRO A 200 13.88 -0.77 -1.86
CA PRO A 200 15.25 -0.60 -1.37
C PRO A 200 15.64 0.83 -0.99
N ASP A 201 14.87 1.84 -1.39
CA ASP A 201 15.23 3.23 -1.14
C ASP A 201 14.56 3.81 0.11
N LYS A 202 15.39 4.27 1.03
CA LYS A 202 15.04 5.16 2.16
C LYS A 202 14.04 4.66 3.20
N SER A 203 13.61 3.40 3.17
CA SER A 203 12.95 2.76 4.32
C SER A 203 13.83 2.79 5.61
N SER A 204 14.90 3.57 5.58
CA SER A 204 15.80 3.84 6.72
C SER A 204 15.05 4.39 7.94
N MET A 205 13.90 5.07 7.73
CA MET A 205 13.06 5.55 8.83
C MET A 205 12.43 4.43 9.64
N LEU A 206 12.14 3.29 9.02
CA LEU A 206 11.57 2.13 9.72
C LEU A 206 12.64 1.17 10.26
N LYS A 207 13.88 1.19 9.76
CA LYS A 207 14.94 0.32 10.30
C LYS A 207 15.31 0.76 11.71
N LYS A 208 15.28 -0.17 12.65
CA LYS A 208 15.77 0.08 14.00
C LYS A 208 17.27 0.41 13.92
N LYS A 209 17.69 1.57 14.44
CA LYS A 209 19.11 1.88 14.60
C LYS A 209 19.72 0.79 15.48
N THR A 210 20.65 0.01 14.93
CA THR A 210 21.44 -0.94 15.71
C THR A 210 22.28 -0.15 16.67
N VAL A 211 21.91 -0.11 17.94
CA VAL A 211 22.74 0.43 19.02
C VAL A 211 23.93 -0.51 19.13
N ARG A 212 25.07 -0.15 18.55
CA ARG A 212 26.35 -0.81 18.79
C ARG A 212 26.62 -0.66 20.28
N LYS A 213 26.52 -1.75 21.05
CA LYS A 213 27.02 -1.78 22.42
C LYS A 213 28.50 -1.42 22.38
N PRO A 214 28.96 -0.43 23.18
CA PRO A 214 30.37 -0.12 23.26
C PRO A 214 31.12 -1.37 23.74
N LYS A 215 32.18 -1.76 23.02
CA LYS A 215 33.10 -2.80 23.46
C LYS A 215 33.70 -2.33 24.79
N THR A 216 33.35 -2.96 25.89
CA THR A 216 34.03 -2.79 27.16
C THR A 216 35.46 -3.30 27.01
N THR A 217 36.41 -2.40 26.85
CA THR A 217 37.83 -2.67 26.95
C THR A 217 38.13 -3.10 28.38
N LYS A 218 38.40 -4.38 28.58
CA LYS A 218 38.94 -4.88 29.85
C LYS A 218 40.30 -4.23 30.04
N ARG A 219 40.39 -3.32 30.99
CA ARG A 219 41.67 -2.77 31.48
C ARG A 219 42.42 -3.93 32.16
N ALA A 220 43.56 -4.33 31.59
CA ALA A 220 44.49 -5.20 32.24
C ALA A 220 45.06 -4.48 33.48
N LYS A 221 44.98 -5.12 34.63
CA LYS A 221 45.75 -4.69 35.81
C LYS A 221 47.12 -5.33 35.70
N THR A 222 48.11 -4.45 35.68
CA THR A 222 49.50 -4.76 36.08
C THR A 222 49.63 -4.35 37.52
#